data_e9d82e90b33cbcf6789fe319245d6262
#
_entry.id   e9d82e90b33cbcf6789fe319245d6262
#
_cell.length_a   1.000
_cell.length_b   1.000
_cell.length_c   1.000
_cell.angle_alpha   90.00
_cell.angle_beta   90.00
_cell.angle_gamma   90.00
#
_symmetry.space_group_name_H-M   'P 1'
#
loop_
_entity.id
_entity.type
_entity.pdbx_description
1 polymer ?
#
loop_
_entity_poly.entity_id
_entity_poly.type
_entity_poly.pdbx_seq_one_letter_code
_entity_poly.pdbx_strand_id
1 'polypeptide(L)' 'MKIGDRVQTINTFCPISGTIVDIYNNLIVISDDDAETDDDRLEFHVDDLEEVA' A
#
# COMPACT_ATOMS: atom_id res chain seq x y z
N MET A 1 -8.94 -5.33 -4.43
CA MET A 1 -7.51 -5.30 -4.08
C MET A 1 -7.06 -6.69 -3.69
N LYS A 2 -5.91 -7.10 -4.15
CA LYS A 2 -5.34 -8.42 -3.85
C LYS A 2 -3.82 -8.32 -3.78
N ILE A 3 -3.18 -9.32 -3.21
CA ILE A 3 -1.72 -9.36 -3.11
C ILE A 3 -1.12 -9.29 -4.51
N GLY A 4 -0.13 -8.41 -4.68
CA GLY A 4 0.52 -8.16 -5.96
C GLY A 4 -0.02 -6.93 -6.70
N ASP A 5 -1.15 -6.40 -6.28
CA ASP A 5 -1.71 -5.20 -6.91
C ASP A 5 -0.91 -3.96 -6.54
N ARG A 6 -0.85 -3.02 -7.49
CA ARG A 6 -0.23 -1.73 -7.27
C ARG A 6 -1.26 -0.77 -6.72
N VAL A 7 -0.90 -0.07 -5.65
CA VAL A 7 -1.80 0.88 -4.99
C VAL A 7 -1.07 2.17 -4.65
N GLN A 8 -1.86 3.19 -4.36
CA GLN A 8 -1.36 4.50 -3.95
C GLN A 8 -2.25 5.01 -2.83
N THR A 9 -1.65 5.66 -1.84
CA THR A 9 -2.43 6.29 -0.77
C THR A 9 -3.19 7.49 -1.31
N ILE A 10 -4.40 7.70 -0.77
CA ILE A 10 -5.25 8.83 -1.11
C ILE A 10 -5.51 9.66 0.14
N ASN A 11 -6.04 10.87 -0.05
CA ASN A 11 -6.37 11.78 1.06
C ASN A 11 -5.16 12.13 1.92
N THR A 12 -3.98 12.18 1.31
CA THR A 12 -2.75 12.51 1.99
C THR A 12 -1.98 13.57 1.21
N PHE A 13 -1.17 14.34 1.93
CA PHE A 13 -0.36 15.38 1.35
C PHE A 13 0.77 14.83 0.48
N CYS A 14 1.33 13.69 0.88
CA CYS A 14 2.42 13.04 0.16
C CYS A 14 2.01 11.60 -0.16
N PRO A 15 1.42 11.35 -1.33
CA PRO A 15 1.00 10.00 -1.69
C PRO A 15 2.18 9.02 -1.72
N ILE A 16 1.94 7.83 -1.22
CA ILE A 16 2.90 6.73 -1.21
C ILE A 16 2.37 5.67 -2.16
N SER A 17 3.23 5.20 -3.05
CA SER A 17 2.91 4.10 -3.97
C SER A 17 3.63 2.84 -3.55
N GLY A 18 2.98 1.71 -3.73
CA GLY A 18 3.59 0.44 -3.37
C GLY A 18 2.81 -0.73 -3.94
N THR A 19 3.27 -1.92 -3.57
CA THR A 19 2.66 -3.18 -3.97
C THR A 19 2.08 -3.87 -2.73
N ILE A 20 0.87 -4.37 -2.83
CA ILE A 20 0.23 -5.09 -1.74
C ILE A 20 0.98 -6.40 -1.49
N VAL A 21 1.44 -6.60 -0.25
CA VAL A 21 2.14 -7.82 0.14
C VAL A 21 1.33 -8.66 1.12
N ASP A 22 0.32 -8.08 1.77
CA ASP A 22 -0.56 -8.82 2.66
C ASP A 22 -1.87 -8.07 2.85
N ILE A 23 -2.91 -8.79 3.29
CA ILE A 23 -4.24 -8.23 3.53
C ILE A 23 -4.80 -8.87 4.79
N TYR A 24 -5.23 -8.03 5.76
CA TYR A 24 -5.85 -8.46 7.00
C TYR A 24 -7.18 -7.74 7.17
N ASN A 25 -8.29 -8.38 6.81
CA ASN A 25 -9.61 -7.74 6.88
C ASN A 25 -9.61 -6.43 6.09
N ASN A 26 -9.70 -5.29 6.78
CA ASN A 26 -9.72 -3.97 6.16
C ASN A 26 -8.34 -3.29 6.14
N LEU A 27 -7.30 -3.97 6.63
CA LEU A 27 -5.94 -3.45 6.62
C LEU A 27 -5.16 -4.03 5.47
N ILE A 28 -4.52 -3.15 4.72
CA ILE A 28 -3.70 -3.52 3.57
C ILE A 28 -2.25 -3.22 3.92
N VAL A 29 -1.39 -4.22 3.80
CA VAL A 29 0.05 -4.06 4.01
C VAL A 29 0.71 -3.92 2.65
N ILE A 30 1.45 -2.84 2.48
CA ILE A 30 2.13 -2.56 1.22
C ILE A 30 3.64 -2.47 1.43
N SER A 31 4.37 -2.79 0.38
CA SER A 31 5.80 -2.53 0.28
C SER A 31 5.99 -1.22 -0.47
N ASP A 32 6.53 -0.20 0.22
CA ASP A 32 6.76 1.12 -0.36
C ASP A 32 7.80 1.02 -1.48
N ASP A 33 7.51 1.63 -2.63
CA ASP A 33 8.45 1.64 -3.76
C ASP A 33 9.76 2.35 -3.42
N ASP A 34 9.72 3.32 -2.51
CA ASP A 34 10.90 4.07 -2.09
C ASP A 34 11.59 3.46 -0.89
N ALA A 35 11.14 2.31 -0.42
CA ALA A 35 11.75 1.63 0.71
C ALA A 35 13.17 1.17 0.37
N GLU A 36 14.10 1.40 1.29
CA GLU A 36 15.50 0.99 1.10
C GLU A 36 15.70 -0.50 1.36
N THR A 37 14.77 -1.11 2.11
CA THR A 37 14.85 -2.54 2.44
C THR A 37 13.49 -3.19 2.24
N ASP A 38 13.50 -4.52 2.05
CA ASP A 38 12.28 -5.30 1.90
C ASP A 38 11.45 -5.37 3.19
N ASP A 39 12.02 -4.93 4.32
CA ASP A 39 11.35 -4.96 5.61
C ASP A 39 10.49 -3.72 5.87
N ASP A 40 10.60 -2.71 5.04
CA ASP A 40 9.84 -1.47 5.19
C ASP A 40 8.44 -1.65 4.64
N ARG A 41 7.55 -2.17 5.49
CA ARG A 41 6.16 -2.40 5.16
C ARG A 41 5.29 -1.41 5.91
N LEU A 42 4.25 -0.94 5.23
CA LEU A 42 3.33 0.03 5.78
C LEU A 42 1.92 -0.54 5.75
N GLU A 43 1.15 -0.25 6.80
CA GLU A 43 -0.23 -0.69 6.89
C GLU A 43 -1.16 0.51 6.70
N PHE A 44 -2.17 0.33 5.84
CA PHE A 44 -3.18 1.35 5.58
C PHE A 44 -4.56 0.70 5.61
N HIS A 45 -5.56 1.50 5.96
CA HIS A 45 -6.94 1.06 5.83
C HIS A 45 -7.30 1.02 4.34
N VAL A 46 -8.13 0.05 3.96
CA VAL A 46 -8.50 -0.14 2.55
C VAL A 46 -9.09 1.14 1.95
N ASP A 47 -9.81 1.95 2.75
CA ASP A 47 -10.41 3.20 2.29
C ASP A 47 -9.40 4.30 2.01
N ASP A 48 -8.15 4.13 2.46
CA ASP A 48 -7.09 5.12 2.27
C ASP A 48 -6.23 4.80 1.05
N LEU A 49 -6.59 3.79 0.29
CA LEU A 49 -5.83 3.33 -0.87
C LEU A 49 -6.71 3.29 -2.11
N GLU A 50 -6.07 3.49 -3.27
CA GLU A 50 -6.70 3.23 -4.56
C GLU A 50 -5.77 2.38 -5.42
N GLU A 51 -6.35 1.59 -6.31
CA GLU A 51 -5.57 0.80 -7.25
C GLU A 51 -5.01 1.70 -8.34
N VAL A 52 -3.75 1.44 -8.69
CA VAL A 52 -3.07 2.15 -9.77
C VAL A 52 -2.98 1.20 -10.96
N ALA A 53 -3.52 1.67 -12.07
CA ALA A 53 -3.52 0.89 -13.32
C ALA A 53 -2.11 0.86 -13.97
#